data_9903444593cc044311b83a1ff215f81c
#
_entry.id   9903444593cc044311b83a1ff215f81c
#
_cell.length_a   1.000
_cell.length_b   1.000
_cell.length_c   1.000
_cell.angle_alpha   90.00
_cell.angle_beta   90.00
_cell.angle_gamma   90.00
#
_symmetry.space_group_name_H-M   'P 1'
#
loop_
_entity.id
_entity.type
_entity.pdbx_description
1 polymer ?
#
loop_
_entity_poly.entity_id
_entity_poly.type
_entity_poly.pdbx_seq_one_letter_code
_entity_poly.pdbx_strand_id
1 'polypeptide(L)'
;MMELKRKNINRGFVKLRVWQDALTLYKLVYEITDSLPYRLNKSRANILDAANSILRNMSEGYCRKNLKEYLNFLNISLGSCGELLTGMISFKEVYAITEEQFERFDELHYKVENELLNLIRSLQEKQKIGNWENSFV
;
A
#
# COMPACT_ATOMS: atom_id res chain seq x y z
N MET A 1 3.84 13.39 -10.07
CA MET A 1 3.15 12.08 -10.13
C MET A 1 3.74 11.24 -11.23
N MET A 2 4.03 9.98 -10.94
CA MET A 2 4.57 9.08 -11.95
C MET A 2 3.56 8.83 -13.07
N GLU A 3 4.03 8.82 -14.31
CA GLU A 3 3.20 8.53 -15.46
C GLU A 3 3.96 7.60 -16.40
N LEU A 4 3.32 6.48 -16.77
CA LEU A 4 3.92 5.54 -17.69
C LEU A 4 3.65 5.97 -19.13
N LYS A 5 4.65 5.86 -19.98
CA LYS A 5 4.52 6.17 -21.41
C LYS A 5 3.67 5.14 -22.14
N ARG A 6 3.81 3.87 -21.76
CA ARG A 6 3.06 2.78 -22.38
C ARG A 6 1.86 2.43 -21.53
N LYS A 7 0.68 2.33 -22.15
CA LYS A 7 -0.59 2.15 -21.46
C LYS A 7 -1.36 1.01 -22.09
N ASN A 8 -2.00 0.21 -21.27
CA ASN A 8 -2.98 -0.79 -21.67
C ASN A 8 -3.86 -1.11 -20.47
N ILE A 9 -4.88 -1.95 -20.67
CA ILE A 9 -5.84 -2.25 -19.60
C ILE A 9 -5.16 -2.93 -18.38
N ASN A 10 -4.13 -3.71 -18.63
CA ASN A 10 -3.41 -4.41 -17.56
C ASN A 10 -2.66 -3.45 -16.64
N ARG A 11 -2.32 -2.28 -17.11
CA ARG A 11 -1.61 -1.26 -16.34
C ARG A 11 -2.54 -0.24 -15.67
N GLY A 12 -3.84 -0.48 -15.71
CA GLY A 12 -4.83 0.46 -15.19
C GLY A 12 -4.68 0.76 -13.70
N PHE A 13 -4.09 -0.16 -12.92
CA PHE A 13 -3.88 0.06 -11.48
C PHE A 13 -3.03 1.31 -11.20
N VAL A 14 -2.16 1.71 -12.13
CA VAL A 14 -1.29 2.88 -11.95
C VAL A 14 -2.11 4.17 -11.81
N LYS A 15 -3.34 4.19 -12.33
CA LYS A 15 -4.24 5.34 -12.23
C LYS A 15 -5.00 5.40 -10.90
N LEU A 16 -5.00 4.33 -10.12
CA LEU A 16 -5.71 4.30 -8.85
C LEU A 16 -5.01 5.22 -7.84
N ARG A 17 -5.79 6.12 -7.24
CA ARG A 17 -5.25 7.05 -6.25
C ARG A 17 -4.59 6.30 -5.09
N VAL A 18 -5.23 5.23 -4.60
CA VAL A 18 -4.67 4.48 -3.48
C VAL A 18 -3.34 3.84 -3.84
N TRP A 19 -3.17 3.38 -5.09
CA TRP A 19 -1.91 2.81 -5.55
C TRP A 19 -0.83 3.89 -5.59
N GLN A 20 -1.16 5.07 -6.12
CA GLN A 20 -0.24 6.20 -6.19
C GLN A 20 0.16 6.68 -4.80
N ASP A 21 -0.79 6.78 -3.88
CA ASP A 21 -0.51 7.21 -2.51
C ASP A 21 0.31 6.15 -1.76
N ALA A 22 0.06 4.86 -2.04
CA ALA A 22 0.87 3.78 -1.47
C ALA A 22 2.31 3.83 -2.00
N LEU A 23 2.52 4.23 -3.25
CA LEU A 23 3.86 4.43 -3.80
C LEU A 23 4.57 5.60 -3.09
N THR A 24 3.84 6.69 -2.85
CA THR A 24 4.37 7.82 -2.10
C THR A 24 4.71 7.39 -0.67
N LEU A 25 3.86 6.55 -0.07
CA LEU A 25 4.13 6.00 1.26
C LEU A 25 5.41 5.16 1.28
N TYR A 26 5.60 4.32 0.27
CA TYR A 26 6.83 3.53 0.14
C TYR A 26 8.07 4.45 0.10
N LYS A 27 8.01 5.49 -0.72
CA LYS A 27 9.11 6.47 -0.82
C LYS A 27 9.38 7.15 0.52
N LEU A 28 8.33 7.53 1.24
CA LEU A 28 8.48 8.18 2.54
C LEU A 28 9.12 7.24 3.55
N VAL A 29 8.68 5.98 3.60
CA VAL A 29 9.28 4.97 4.49
C VAL A 29 10.75 4.75 4.13
N TYR A 30 11.06 4.68 2.84
CA TYR A 30 12.44 4.53 2.36
C TYR A 30 13.30 5.70 2.87
N GLU A 31 12.82 6.93 2.71
CA GLU A 31 13.54 8.12 3.14
C GLU A 31 13.73 8.17 4.67
N ILE A 32 12.66 7.93 5.43
CA ILE A 32 12.72 7.97 6.90
C ILE A 32 13.71 6.92 7.44
N THR A 33 13.74 5.75 6.83
CA THR A 33 14.56 4.64 7.34
C THR A 33 15.95 4.56 6.73
N ASP A 34 16.28 5.45 5.79
CA ASP A 34 17.55 5.39 5.05
C ASP A 34 18.76 5.57 5.97
N SER A 35 18.63 6.35 7.03
CA SER A 35 19.73 6.63 7.97
C SER A 35 19.76 5.72 9.18
N LEU A 36 18.96 4.65 9.19
CA LEU A 36 18.99 3.70 10.30
C LEU A 36 20.36 3.02 10.39
N PRO A 37 20.84 2.72 11.62
CA PRO A 37 22.14 2.06 11.77
C PRO A 37 22.12 0.65 11.20
N TYR A 38 23.32 0.16 10.83
CA TYR A 38 23.49 -1.15 10.20
C TYR A 38 22.84 -2.28 11.00
N ARG A 39 22.88 -2.21 12.32
CA ARG A 39 22.29 -3.25 13.17
C ARG A 39 20.77 -3.40 12.96
N LEU A 40 20.12 -2.42 12.35
CA LEU A 40 18.68 -2.46 12.06
C LEU A 40 18.38 -2.80 10.60
N ASN A 41 19.39 -3.19 9.80
CA ASN A 41 19.20 -3.48 8.38
C ASN A 41 18.15 -4.55 8.11
N LYS A 42 18.13 -5.62 8.90
CA LYS A 42 17.15 -6.67 8.73
C LYS A 42 15.73 -6.16 9.00
N SER A 43 15.56 -5.40 10.07
CA SER A 43 14.27 -4.80 10.40
C SER A 43 13.84 -3.82 9.32
N ARG A 44 14.77 -3.01 8.81
CA ARG A 44 14.49 -2.09 7.72
C ARG A 44 14.04 -2.83 6.46
N ALA A 45 14.73 -3.92 6.10
CA ALA A 45 14.37 -4.71 4.93
C ALA A 45 12.96 -5.27 5.06
N ASN A 46 12.59 -5.76 6.24
CA ASN A 46 11.24 -6.27 6.50
C ASN A 46 10.18 -5.17 6.36
N ILE A 47 10.48 -3.97 6.84
CA ILE A 47 9.55 -2.84 6.77
C ILE A 47 9.38 -2.37 5.33
N LEU A 48 10.47 -2.28 4.57
CA LEU A 48 10.39 -1.92 3.16
C LEU A 48 9.63 -2.98 2.36
N ASP A 49 9.81 -4.26 2.70
CA ASP A 49 9.04 -5.32 2.05
C ASP A 49 7.55 -5.19 2.36
N ALA A 50 7.19 -4.88 3.61
CA ALA A 50 5.78 -4.67 3.97
C ALA A 50 5.19 -3.49 3.20
N ALA A 51 5.91 -2.37 3.12
CA ALA A 51 5.46 -1.20 2.38
C ALA A 51 5.27 -1.52 0.88
N ASN A 52 6.21 -2.25 0.30
CA ASN A 52 6.12 -2.64 -1.12
C ASN A 52 5.02 -3.68 -1.34
N SER A 53 4.79 -4.56 -0.37
CA SER A 53 3.73 -5.57 -0.45
C SER A 53 2.35 -4.96 -0.63
N ILE A 54 2.11 -3.77 -0.05
CA ILE A 54 0.84 -3.05 -0.27
C ILE A 54 0.63 -2.82 -1.76
N LEU A 55 1.64 -2.30 -2.44
CA LEU A 55 1.61 -2.02 -3.87
C LEU A 55 1.50 -3.28 -4.71
N ARG A 56 2.35 -4.27 -4.42
CA ARG A 56 2.42 -5.50 -5.21
C ARG A 56 1.10 -6.24 -5.19
N ASN A 57 0.45 -6.31 -4.04
CA ASN A 57 -0.81 -7.04 -3.93
C ASN A 57 -1.97 -6.30 -4.59
N MET A 58 -1.97 -4.98 -4.55
CA MET A 58 -2.96 -4.23 -5.33
C MET A 58 -2.81 -4.49 -6.82
N SER A 59 -1.58 -4.45 -7.33
CA SER A 59 -1.28 -4.69 -8.75
C SER A 59 -1.65 -6.10 -9.15
N GLU A 60 -1.22 -7.09 -8.35
CA GLU A 60 -1.48 -8.51 -8.62
C GLU A 60 -2.98 -8.76 -8.70
N GLY A 61 -3.72 -8.27 -7.71
CA GLY A 61 -5.17 -8.47 -7.68
C GLY A 61 -5.89 -7.82 -8.86
N TYR A 62 -5.50 -6.59 -9.18
CA TYR A 62 -6.07 -5.89 -10.33
C TYR A 62 -5.85 -6.68 -11.63
N CYS A 63 -4.63 -7.19 -11.82
CA CYS A 63 -4.26 -7.88 -13.05
C CYS A 63 -4.90 -9.26 -13.19
N ARG A 64 -5.49 -9.82 -12.13
CA ARG A 64 -6.20 -11.09 -12.20
C ARG A 64 -7.52 -10.98 -12.97
N LYS A 65 -8.09 -9.78 -13.06
CA LYS A 65 -9.36 -9.54 -13.75
C LYS A 65 -10.49 -10.43 -13.24
N ASN A 66 -10.45 -10.77 -11.95
CA ASN A 66 -11.45 -11.57 -11.27
C ASN A 66 -11.74 -10.90 -9.93
N LEU A 67 -12.99 -10.56 -9.67
CA LEU A 67 -13.33 -9.75 -8.52
C LEU A 67 -13.00 -10.44 -7.18
N LYS A 68 -13.31 -11.73 -7.08
CA LYS A 68 -13.01 -12.49 -5.86
C LYS A 68 -11.52 -12.49 -5.56
N GLU A 69 -10.69 -12.73 -6.59
CA GLU A 69 -9.24 -12.72 -6.44
C GLU A 69 -8.74 -11.31 -6.11
N TYR A 70 -9.29 -10.29 -6.76
CA TYR A 70 -8.92 -8.90 -6.49
C TYR A 70 -9.15 -8.57 -5.00
N LEU A 71 -10.33 -8.90 -4.48
CA LEU A 71 -10.65 -8.68 -3.07
C LEU A 71 -9.70 -9.43 -2.14
N ASN A 72 -9.32 -10.66 -2.49
CA ASN A 72 -8.36 -11.42 -1.68
C ASN A 72 -7.00 -10.71 -1.64
N PHE A 73 -6.50 -10.23 -2.76
CA PHE A 73 -5.21 -9.52 -2.81
C PHE A 73 -5.28 -8.18 -2.10
N LEU A 74 -6.42 -7.47 -2.17
CA LEU A 74 -6.58 -6.22 -1.44
C LEU A 74 -6.59 -6.46 0.08
N ASN A 75 -7.14 -7.57 0.53
CA ASN A 75 -7.10 -7.95 1.94
C ASN A 75 -5.66 -8.24 2.38
N ILE A 76 -4.84 -8.83 1.52
CA ILE A 76 -3.41 -9.03 1.80
C ILE A 76 -2.71 -7.66 1.90
N SER A 77 -3.03 -6.73 1.00
CA SER A 77 -2.50 -5.36 1.07
C SER A 77 -2.85 -4.70 2.40
N LEU A 78 -4.08 -4.89 2.86
CA LEU A 78 -4.54 -4.33 4.14
C LEU A 78 -3.76 -4.92 5.31
N GLY A 79 -3.50 -6.23 5.27
CA GLY A 79 -2.64 -6.89 6.26
C GLY A 79 -1.22 -6.32 6.26
N SER A 80 -0.69 -6.02 5.07
CA SER A 80 0.62 -5.40 4.93
C SER A 80 0.65 -3.98 5.53
N CYS A 81 -0.46 -3.24 5.45
CA CYS A 81 -0.58 -1.95 6.11
C CYS A 81 -0.41 -2.09 7.63
N GLY A 82 -1.02 -3.10 8.23
CA GLY A 82 -0.88 -3.35 9.66
C GLY A 82 0.53 -3.73 10.05
N GLU A 83 1.16 -4.56 9.26
CA GLU A 83 2.56 -4.97 9.47
C GLU A 83 3.50 -3.76 9.39
N LEU A 84 3.31 -2.91 8.40
CA LEU A 84 4.10 -1.69 8.22
C LEU A 84 3.92 -0.75 9.41
N LEU A 85 2.70 -0.54 9.85
CA LEU A 85 2.41 0.33 10.99
C LEU A 85 3.11 -0.18 12.25
N THR A 86 3.00 -1.49 12.51
CA THR A 86 3.65 -2.11 13.68
C THR A 86 5.16 -1.88 13.65
N GLY A 87 5.78 -2.07 12.48
CA GLY A 87 7.22 -1.87 12.33
C GLY A 87 7.65 -0.44 12.58
N MET A 88 6.90 0.53 12.05
CA MET A 88 7.24 1.94 12.24
C MET A 88 6.99 2.40 13.69
N ILE A 89 5.94 1.88 14.34
CA ILE A 89 5.74 2.10 15.78
C ILE A 89 6.94 1.57 16.56
N SER A 90 7.41 0.39 16.19
CA SER A 90 8.57 -0.22 16.86
C SER A 90 9.83 0.65 16.75
N PHE A 91 10.08 1.19 15.56
CA PHE A 91 11.21 2.11 15.34
C PHE A 91 11.07 3.37 16.18
N LYS A 92 9.86 3.92 16.28
CA LYS A 92 9.59 5.09 17.11
C LYS A 92 9.86 4.80 18.59
N GLU A 93 9.38 3.65 19.06
CA GLU A 93 9.50 3.30 20.49
C GLU A 93 10.92 3.05 20.94
N VAL A 94 11.81 2.65 20.04
CA VAL A 94 13.24 2.50 20.35
C VAL A 94 14.06 3.72 19.94
N TYR A 95 13.39 4.83 19.61
CA TYR A 95 14.00 6.09 19.21
C TYR A 95 14.88 5.99 17.96
N ALA A 96 14.62 5.02 17.11
CA ALA A 96 15.33 4.88 15.83
C ALA A 96 14.86 5.90 14.81
N ILE A 97 13.61 6.36 14.95
CA ILE A 97 13.05 7.47 14.17
C ILE A 97 12.46 8.49 15.15
N THR A 98 12.28 9.73 14.71
CA THR A 98 11.74 10.80 15.56
C THR A 98 10.22 10.77 15.59
N GLU A 99 9.64 11.43 16.59
CA GLU A 99 8.19 11.63 16.68
C GLU A 99 7.67 12.32 15.43
N GLU A 100 8.39 13.32 14.93
CA GLU A 100 8.00 14.07 13.76
C GLU A 100 8.01 13.21 12.50
N GLN A 101 9.04 12.36 12.34
CA GLN A 101 9.10 11.41 11.24
C GLN A 101 7.94 10.42 11.29
N PHE A 102 7.64 9.91 12.49
CA PHE A 102 6.53 8.99 12.67
C PHE A 102 5.20 9.67 12.32
N GLU A 103 4.98 10.91 12.76
CA GLU A 103 3.74 11.64 12.48
C GLU A 103 3.53 11.84 10.98
N ARG A 104 4.59 12.19 10.24
CA ARG A 104 4.52 12.31 8.79
C ARG A 104 4.13 10.99 8.14
N PHE A 105 4.73 9.90 8.61
CA PHE A 105 4.40 8.56 8.15
C PHE A 105 2.95 8.21 8.46
N ASP A 106 2.54 8.40 9.70
CA ASP A 106 1.22 7.98 10.18
C ASP A 106 0.09 8.67 9.42
N GLU A 107 0.24 9.94 9.15
CA GLU A 107 -0.75 10.71 8.40
C GLU A 107 -0.99 10.12 7.00
N LEU A 108 0.08 9.82 6.29
CA LEU A 108 -0.02 9.26 4.94
C LEU A 108 -0.48 7.80 4.98
N HIS A 109 0.03 7.03 5.94
CA HIS A 109 -0.38 5.63 6.13
C HIS A 109 -1.88 5.53 6.39
N TYR A 110 -2.41 6.38 7.26
CA TYR A 110 -3.84 6.43 7.56
C TYR A 110 -4.67 6.73 6.32
N LYS A 111 -4.21 7.66 5.51
CA LYS A 111 -4.86 7.99 4.24
C LYS A 111 -4.91 6.78 3.31
N VAL A 112 -3.79 6.08 3.16
CA VAL A 112 -3.70 4.88 2.31
C VAL A 112 -4.64 3.79 2.82
N GLU A 113 -4.64 3.54 4.14
CA GLU A 113 -5.54 2.55 4.75
C GLU A 113 -7.00 2.85 4.43
N ASN A 114 -7.41 4.10 4.62
CA ASN A 114 -8.80 4.47 4.39
C ASN A 114 -9.19 4.40 2.92
N GLU A 115 -8.30 4.79 2.03
CA GLU A 115 -8.53 4.65 0.58
C GLU A 115 -8.67 3.17 0.21
N LEU A 116 -7.83 2.32 0.79
CA LEU A 116 -7.88 0.87 0.53
C LEU A 116 -9.18 0.26 1.06
N LEU A 117 -9.58 0.63 2.27
CA LEU A 117 -10.85 0.18 2.86
C LEU A 117 -12.03 0.63 2.00
N ASN A 118 -12.00 1.86 1.49
CA ASN A 118 -13.05 2.38 0.62
C ASN A 118 -13.12 1.62 -0.71
N LEU A 119 -11.96 1.29 -1.29
CA LEU A 119 -11.89 0.50 -2.52
C LEU A 119 -12.49 -0.89 -2.29
N ILE A 120 -12.11 -1.55 -1.19
CA ILE A 120 -12.63 -2.88 -0.84
C ILE A 120 -14.15 -2.82 -0.71
N ARG A 121 -14.67 -1.83 0.01
CA ARG A 121 -16.11 -1.66 0.21
C ARG A 121 -16.83 -1.44 -1.11
N SER A 122 -16.27 -0.61 -1.98
CA SER A 122 -16.84 -0.34 -3.30
C SER A 122 -16.93 -1.60 -4.15
N LEU A 123 -15.87 -2.41 -4.14
CA LEU A 123 -15.84 -3.66 -4.89
C LEU A 123 -16.78 -4.70 -4.31
N GLN A 124 -16.93 -4.75 -2.98
CA GLN A 124 -17.90 -5.65 -2.32
C GLN A 124 -19.33 -5.30 -2.73
N GLU A 125 -19.64 -4.00 -2.84
CA GLU A 125 -20.94 -3.57 -3.32
C GLU A 125 -21.18 -4.02 -4.76
N LYS A 126 -20.18 -3.87 -5.63
CA LYS A 126 -20.27 -4.32 -7.01
C LYS A 126 -20.44 -5.84 -7.11
N GLN A 127 -19.80 -6.58 -6.22
CA GLN A 127 -19.93 -8.04 -6.15
C GLN A 127 -21.38 -8.45 -5.84
N LYS A 128 -22.02 -7.74 -4.92
CA LYS A 128 -23.41 -8.02 -4.53
C LYS A 128 -24.37 -7.84 -5.67
N ILE A 129 -24.16 -6.84 -6.52
CA ILE A 129 -25.06 -6.53 -7.63
C ILE A 129 -24.62 -7.16 -8.95
N GLY A 130 -23.52 -7.93 -8.96
CA GLY A 130 -23.03 -8.62 -10.15
C GLY A 130 -22.49 -7.70 -11.23
N ASN A 131 -22.04 -6.48 -10.87
CA ASN A 131 -21.67 -5.43 -11.81
C ASN A 131 -20.16 -5.09 -11.71
N TRP A 132 -19.37 -6.08 -11.42
CA TRP A 132 -17.96 -5.87 -11.09
C TRP A 132 -17.06 -5.62 -12.32
N GLU A 133 -17.46 -6.05 -13.52
CA GLU A 133 -16.64 -5.87 -14.72
C GLU A 133 -16.28 -4.39 -14.94
N ASN A 134 -17.19 -3.50 -14.57
CA ASN A 134 -16.97 -2.07 -14.72
C ASN A 134 -15.86 -1.52 -13.85
N SER A 135 -15.37 -2.31 -12.90
CA SER A 135 -14.26 -1.91 -12.02
C SER A 135 -12.92 -1.86 -12.75
N PHE A 136 -12.84 -2.45 -13.95
CA PHE A 136 -11.58 -2.58 -14.70
C PHE A 136 -11.49 -1.67 -15.93
N VAL A 137 -12.49 -0.86 -16.13
CA VAL A 137 -12.52 0.04 -17.29
C VAL A 137 -12.25 1.49 -16.93
#